data_662946c2569d7c1cf4b9758c0dbcb520
#
_entry.id   662946c2569d7c1cf4b9758c0dbcb520
#
_cell.length_a   1.000
_cell.length_b   1.000
_cell.length_c   1.000
_cell.angle_alpha   90.00
_cell.angle_beta   90.00
_cell.angle_gamma   90.00
#
_symmetry.space_group_name_H-M   'P 1'
#
loop_
_entity.id
_entity.type
_entity.pdbx_description
1 polymer ?
#
loop_
_entity_poly.entity_id
_entity_poly.type
_entity_poly.pdbx_seq_one_letter_code
_entity_poly.pdbx_strand_id
1 'polypeptide(L)'
;QVDLVFVFTGFCGFISLLLVFYSMLYLSICKDYQKISLFFLMGMAAAFGLAWLLVKVFHRDIIYSMLLSLTIGFFLTAAISAATIKSYFKRNSRQYRKVLHYFKIYWHLIATNLLYTLGLYIHNFIFWTTDLKMTVAHTFVYAPAYDMATCLAMFTNLSSTIIFISRVEMHFHERYKAY
;
A
#
# COMPACT_ATOMS: atom_id res chain seq x y z
N GLN A 1 -10.01 20.58 19.05
CA GLN A 1 -8.70 20.03 19.44
C GLN A 1 -8.41 18.86 18.51
N VAL A 2 -7.27 18.90 17.84
CA VAL A 2 -6.80 17.77 17.02
C VAL A 2 -6.39 16.66 18.00
N ASP A 3 -7.01 15.49 17.85
CA ASP A 3 -6.63 14.35 18.69
C ASP A 3 -5.24 13.84 18.24
N LEU A 4 -4.23 14.15 19.01
CA LEU A 4 -2.85 13.79 18.72
C LEU A 4 -2.67 12.28 18.55
N VAL A 5 -3.43 11.48 19.29
CA VAL A 5 -3.41 10.01 19.20
C VAL A 5 -3.93 9.55 17.86
N PHE A 6 -4.99 10.18 17.35
CA PHE A 6 -5.59 9.87 16.05
C PHE A 6 -4.60 10.17 14.91
N VAL A 7 -3.95 11.35 14.94
CA VAL A 7 -2.93 11.75 13.96
C VAL A 7 -1.75 10.78 13.99
N PHE A 8 -1.26 10.45 15.17
CA PHE A 8 -0.15 9.51 15.33
C PHE A 8 -0.49 8.12 14.82
N THR A 9 -1.70 7.62 15.11
CA THR A 9 -2.18 6.34 14.59
C THR A 9 -2.25 6.36 13.06
N GLY A 10 -2.74 7.44 12.46
CA GLY A 10 -2.77 7.61 11.00
C GLY A 10 -1.36 7.62 10.39
N PHE A 11 -0.41 8.30 11.03
CA PHE A 11 0.99 8.30 10.60
C PHE A 11 1.61 6.90 10.67
N CYS A 12 1.39 6.18 11.78
CA CYS A 12 1.83 4.79 11.92
C CYS A 12 1.19 3.88 10.86
N GLY A 13 -0.09 4.10 10.53
CA GLY A 13 -0.79 3.40 9.46
C GLY A 13 -0.15 3.63 8.10
N PHE A 14 0.18 4.87 7.78
CA PHE A 14 0.88 5.22 6.55
C PHE A 14 2.26 4.54 6.45
N ILE A 15 3.06 4.59 7.50
CA ILE A 15 4.36 3.91 7.54
C ILE A 15 4.21 2.39 7.40
N SER A 16 3.23 1.80 8.07
CA SER A 16 2.96 0.36 7.97
C SER A 16 2.57 -0.04 6.53
N LEU A 17 1.76 0.77 5.87
CA LEU A 17 1.38 0.57 4.48
C LEU A 17 2.58 0.66 3.53
N LEU A 18 3.46 1.64 3.71
CA LEU A 18 4.71 1.74 2.95
C LEU A 18 5.58 0.50 3.13
N LEU A 19 5.70 -0.01 4.36
CA LEU A 19 6.47 -1.23 4.65
C LEU A 19 5.83 -2.47 3.98
N VAL A 20 4.51 -2.56 3.92
CA VAL A 20 3.81 -3.62 3.18
C VAL A 20 4.18 -3.57 1.71
N PHE A 21 4.05 -2.41 1.04
CA PHE A 21 4.39 -2.28 -0.38
C PHE A 21 5.86 -2.59 -0.64
N TYR A 22 6.76 -2.09 0.19
CA TYR A 22 8.18 -2.36 0.08
C TYR A 22 8.49 -3.87 0.21
N SER A 23 7.89 -4.54 1.18
CA SER A 23 8.04 -5.98 1.38
C SER A 23 7.46 -6.79 0.22
N MET A 24 6.32 -6.36 -0.34
CA MET A 24 5.71 -7.00 -1.50
C MET A 24 6.61 -6.95 -2.73
N LEU A 25 7.34 -5.85 -2.96
CA LEU A 25 8.31 -5.75 -4.05
C LEU A 25 9.40 -6.84 -3.95
N TYR A 26 9.95 -7.07 -2.76
CA TYR A 26 10.95 -8.12 -2.57
C TYR A 26 10.39 -9.53 -2.76
N LEU A 27 9.20 -9.81 -2.25
CA LEU A 27 8.54 -11.11 -2.45
C LEU A 27 8.16 -11.33 -3.92
N SER A 28 7.79 -10.29 -4.65
CA SER A 28 7.53 -10.34 -6.08
C SER A 28 8.79 -10.71 -6.88
N ILE A 29 9.94 -10.17 -6.52
CA ILE A 29 11.23 -10.56 -7.11
C ILE A 29 11.53 -12.05 -6.87
N CYS A 30 11.14 -12.57 -5.71
CA CYS A 30 11.24 -14.01 -5.38
C CYS A 30 10.17 -14.88 -6.09
N LYS A 31 9.25 -14.25 -6.85
CA LYS A 31 8.12 -14.92 -7.54
C LYS A 31 7.17 -15.70 -6.60
N ASP A 32 7.13 -15.34 -5.33
CA ASP A 32 6.32 -16.02 -4.31
C ASP A 32 4.97 -15.30 -4.12
N TYR A 33 4.20 -15.24 -5.21
CA TYR A 33 2.91 -14.54 -5.24
C TYR A 33 1.86 -15.13 -4.30
N GLN A 34 1.95 -16.45 -4.03
CA GLN A 34 1.03 -17.11 -3.11
C GLN A 34 1.21 -16.58 -1.68
N LYS A 35 2.44 -16.40 -1.23
CA LYS A 35 2.72 -15.83 0.10
C LYS A 35 2.31 -14.38 0.21
N ILE A 36 2.49 -13.58 -0.85
CA ILE A 36 2.01 -12.20 -0.89
C ILE A 36 0.51 -12.14 -0.63
N SER A 37 -0.26 -12.93 -1.38
CA SER A 37 -1.72 -12.99 -1.25
C SER A 37 -2.16 -13.51 0.13
N LEU A 38 -1.51 -14.56 0.63
CA LEU A 38 -1.81 -15.16 1.93
C LEU A 38 -1.56 -14.17 3.08
N PHE A 39 -0.40 -13.50 3.08
CA PHE A 39 -0.04 -12.55 4.14
C PHE A 39 -0.96 -11.33 4.15
N PHE A 40 -1.34 -10.84 2.96
CA PHE A 40 -2.30 -9.76 2.85
C PHE A 40 -3.68 -10.17 3.37
N LEU A 41 -4.15 -11.37 3.00
CA LEU A 41 -5.41 -11.93 3.50
C LEU A 41 -5.40 -12.08 5.02
N MET A 42 -4.32 -12.60 5.59
CA MET A 42 -4.15 -12.74 7.04
C MET A 42 -4.18 -11.39 7.75
N GLY A 43 -3.48 -10.40 7.22
CA GLY A 43 -3.48 -9.04 7.78
C GLY A 43 -4.85 -8.39 7.72
N MET A 44 -5.57 -8.52 6.60
CA MET A 44 -6.93 -8.01 6.46
C MET A 44 -7.93 -8.73 7.38
N ALA A 45 -7.83 -10.05 7.51
CA ALA A 45 -8.66 -10.81 8.43
C ALA A 45 -8.41 -10.39 9.89
N ALA A 46 -7.16 -10.19 10.28
CA ALA A 46 -6.80 -9.69 11.59
C ALA A 46 -7.33 -8.26 11.83
N ALA A 47 -7.22 -7.37 10.82
CA ALA A 47 -7.78 -6.02 10.90
C ALA A 47 -9.30 -6.06 11.10
N PHE A 48 -10.00 -6.89 10.34
CA PHE A 48 -11.45 -7.03 10.44
C PHE A 48 -11.88 -7.59 11.82
N GLY A 49 -11.21 -8.63 12.29
CA GLY A 49 -11.47 -9.23 13.60
C GLY A 49 -11.24 -8.23 14.74
N LEU A 50 -10.15 -7.48 14.66
CA LEU A 50 -9.83 -6.45 15.64
C LEU A 50 -10.83 -5.28 15.61
N ALA A 51 -11.24 -4.82 14.44
CA ALA A 51 -12.26 -3.77 14.29
C ALA A 51 -13.59 -4.21 14.91
N TRP A 52 -14.02 -5.43 14.60
CA TRP A 52 -15.25 -5.99 15.19
C TRP A 52 -15.16 -6.08 16.71
N LEU A 53 -14.04 -6.52 17.24
CA LEU A 53 -13.82 -6.63 18.69
C LEU A 53 -13.81 -5.25 19.36
N LEU A 54 -13.12 -4.26 18.81
CA LEU A 54 -13.05 -2.91 19.37
C LEU A 54 -14.42 -2.22 19.38
N VAL A 55 -15.21 -2.38 18.32
CA VAL A 55 -16.52 -1.73 18.22
C VAL A 55 -17.57 -2.46 19.06
N LYS A 56 -17.64 -3.80 19.00
CA LYS A 56 -18.70 -4.57 19.68
C LYS A 56 -18.43 -4.87 21.14
N VAL A 57 -17.18 -5.13 21.51
CA VAL A 57 -16.81 -5.52 22.89
C VAL A 57 -16.38 -4.31 23.71
N PHE A 58 -15.55 -3.44 23.14
CA PHE A 58 -15.02 -2.27 23.86
C PHE A 58 -15.84 -1.01 23.65
N HIS A 59 -16.89 -1.02 22.82
CA HIS A 59 -17.77 0.11 22.54
C HIS A 59 -17.01 1.42 22.23
N ARG A 60 -15.88 1.32 21.50
CA ARG A 60 -15.05 2.45 21.07
C ARG A 60 -15.62 3.09 19.81
N ASP A 61 -15.24 4.34 19.58
CA ASP A 61 -15.62 5.08 18.37
C ASP A 61 -15.24 4.32 17.10
N ILE A 62 -16.16 4.21 16.17
CA ILE A 62 -16.04 3.43 14.95
C ILE A 62 -14.86 3.92 14.12
N ILE A 63 -14.69 5.24 13.95
CA ILE A 63 -13.67 5.86 13.11
C ILE A 63 -12.28 5.51 13.65
N TYR A 64 -12.05 5.69 14.96
CA TYR A 64 -10.77 5.37 15.58
C TYR A 64 -10.48 3.88 15.55
N SER A 65 -11.49 3.06 15.84
CA SER A 65 -11.35 1.59 15.84
C SER A 65 -10.99 1.04 14.48
N MET A 66 -11.57 1.57 13.40
CA MET A 66 -11.24 1.18 12.03
C MET A 66 -9.81 1.59 11.65
N LEU A 67 -9.41 2.82 11.98
CA LEU A 67 -8.06 3.30 11.69
C LEU A 67 -7.00 2.49 12.43
N LEU A 68 -7.21 2.24 13.72
CA LEU A 68 -6.28 1.47 14.56
C LEU A 68 -6.17 0.02 14.09
N SER A 69 -7.30 -0.64 13.80
CA SER A 69 -7.32 -2.03 13.36
C SER A 69 -6.67 -2.21 11.99
N LEU A 70 -6.88 -1.29 11.04
CA LEU A 70 -6.19 -1.27 9.76
C LEU A 70 -4.68 -1.09 9.93
N THR A 71 -4.26 -0.18 10.79
CA THR A 71 -2.85 0.06 11.12
C THR A 71 -2.18 -1.21 11.65
N ILE A 72 -2.82 -1.90 12.59
CA ILE A 72 -2.32 -3.15 13.16
C ILE A 72 -2.29 -4.28 12.10
N GLY A 73 -3.32 -4.38 11.26
CA GLY A 73 -3.37 -5.36 10.18
C GLY A 73 -2.25 -5.18 9.17
N PHE A 74 -1.98 -3.94 8.74
CA PHE A 74 -0.85 -3.64 7.84
C PHE A 74 0.49 -3.88 8.52
N PHE A 75 0.64 -3.52 9.78
CA PHE A 75 1.87 -3.79 10.53
C PHE A 75 2.13 -5.30 10.64
N LEU A 76 1.11 -6.10 10.92
CA LEU A 76 1.20 -7.56 10.95
C LEU A 76 1.63 -8.13 9.59
N THR A 77 1.00 -7.68 8.51
CA THR A 77 1.36 -8.06 7.14
C THR A 77 2.82 -7.72 6.83
N ALA A 78 3.27 -6.51 7.19
CA ALA A 78 4.64 -6.08 7.00
C ALA A 78 5.63 -6.93 7.82
N ALA A 79 5.30 -7.24 9.06
CA ALA A 79 6.15 -8.03 9.95
C ALA A 79 6.33 -9.46 9.44
N ILE A 80 5.25 -10.13 9.05
CA ILE A 80 5.30 -11.50 8.49
C ILE A 80 6.07 -11.51 7.17
N SER A 81 5.82 -10.54 6.29
CA SER A 81 6.54 -10.38 5.03
C SER A 81 8.03 -10.15 5.24
N ALA A 82 8.40 -9.27 6.16
CA ALA A 82 9.80 -8.98 6.49
C ALA A 82 10.51 -10.20 7.09
N ALA A 83 9.84 -10.96 7.96
CA ALA A 83 10.38 -12.22 8.50
C ALA A 83 10.64 -13.23 7.39
N THR A 84 9.73 -13.37 6.43
CA THR A 84 9.89 -14.25 5.27
C THR A 84 11.04 -13.81 4.37
N ILE A 85 11.14 -12.51 4.06
CA ILE A 85 12.25 -11.95 3.28
C ILE A 85 13.60 -12.24 3.97
N LYS A 86 13.67 -12.06 5.29
CA LYS A 86 14.87 -12.36 6.07
C LYS A 86 15.26 -13.85 6.01
N SER A 87 14.29 -14.76 5.87
CA SER A 87 14.57 -16.19 5.70
C SER A 87 15.19 -16.50 4.33
N TYR A 88 14.81 -15.77 3.28
CA TYR A 88 15.40 -15.90 1.94
C TYR A 88 16.79 -15.26 1.85
N PHE A 89 16.93 -14.07 2.43
CA PHE A 89 18.16 -13.28 2.37
C PHE A 89 18.90 -13.28 3.71
N LYS A 90 19.63 -14.37 3.98
CA LYS A 90 20.38 -14.55 5.24
C LYS A 90 21.57 -13.61 5.40
N ARG A 91 22.13 -13.10 4.28
CA ARG A 91 23.27 -12.19 4.28
C ARG A 91 22.87 -10.81 3.78
N ASN A 92 23.02 -9.79 4.63
CA ASN A 92 22.88 -8.39 4.22
C ASN A 92 24.18 -7.88 3.61
N SER A 93 24.11 -7.40 2.37
CA SER A 93 25.19 -6.64 1.76
C SER A 93 25.15 -5.21 2.29
N ARG A 94 26.28 -4.70 2.81
CA ARG A 94 26.43 -3.30 3.27
C ARG A 94 26.75 -2.32 2.13
N GLN A 95 26.52 -2.69 0.88
CA GLN A 95 26.92 -1.89 -0.29
C GLN A 95 25.87 -0.81 -0.65
N TYR A 96 25.42 -0.03 0.31
CA TYR A 96 24.43 1.04 0.10
C TYR A 96 24.85 2.07 -0.97
N ARG A 97 26.17 2.32 -1.11
CA ARG A 97 26.70 3.26 -2.09
C ARG A 97 26.43 2.85 -3.53
N LYS A 98 26.40 1.54 -3.82
CA LYS A 98 26.01 1.04 -5.15
C LYS A 98 24.53 1.31 -5.46
N VAL A 99 23.66 1.16 -4.47
CA VAL A 99 22.24 1.44 -4.63
C VAL A 99 22.01 2.91 -4.96
N LEU A 100 22.67 3.83 -4.24
CA LEU A 100 22.60 5.27 -4.53
C LEU A 100 23.14 5.61 -5.93
N HIS A 101 24.15 4.88 -6.41
CA HIS A 101 24.67 5.07 -7.77
C HIS A 101 23.62 4.69 -8.84
N TYR A 102 22.84 3.62 -8.62
CA TYR A 102 21.75 3.24 -9.52
C TYR A 102 20.67 4.33 -9.58
N PHE A 103 20.32 4.99 -8.48
CA PHE A 103 19.40 6.12 -8.48
C PHE A 103 19.87 7.25 -9.40
N LYS A 104 21.17 7.51 -9.43
CA LYS A 104 21.75 8.53 -10.29
C LYS A 104 21.73 8.13 -11.77
N ILE A 105 21.98 6.86 -12.09
CA ILE A 105 21.96 6.35 -13.47
C ILE A 105 20.52 6.33 -14.02
N TYR A 106 19.57 5.85 -13.24
CA TYR A 106 18.17 5.67 -13.67
C TYR A 106 17.25 6.83 -13.29
N TRP A 107 17.80 8.01 -13.05
CA TRP A 107 17.05 9.21 -12.68
C TRP A 107 15.86 9.50 -13.61
N HIS A 108 16.07 9.37 -14.93
CA HIS A 108 14.98 9.60 -15.89
C HIS A 108 13.81 8.64 -15.70
N LEU A 109 14.08 7.38 -15.41
CA LEU A 109 13.04 6.38 -15.15
C LEU A 109 12.26 6.71 -13.86
N ILE A 110 12.96 7.15 -12.83
CA ILE A 110 12.36 7.57 -11.55
C ILE A 110 11.47 8.79 -11.78
N ALA A 111 11.97 9.81 -12.51
CA ALA A 111 11.21 11.01 -12.82
C ALA A 111 9.95 10.72 -13.65
N THR A 112 10.07 9.86 -14.67
CA THR A 112 8.93 9.44 -15.50
C THR A 112 7.86 8.76 -14.66
N ASN A 113 8.25 7.84 -13.79
CA ASN A 113 7.31 7.11 -12.93
C ASN A 113 6.65 8.02 -11.88
N LEU A 114 7.43 8.96 -11.33
CA LEU A 114 6.90 9.98 -10.40
C LEU A 114 5.90 10.88 -11.08
N LEU A 115 6.20 11.40 -12.28
CA LEU A 115 5.32 12.26 -13.04
C LEU A 115 4.05 11.53 -13.50
N TYR A 116 4.17 10.27 -13.88
CA TYR A 116 3.03 9.42 -14.20
C TYR A 116 2.10 9.26 -12.98
N THR A 117 2.67 8.93 -11.82
CA THR A 117 1.91 8.78 -10.58
C THR A 117 1.26 10.10 -10.15
N LEU A 118 1.99 11.21 -10.24
CA LEU A 118 1.43 12.54 -9.98
C LEU A 118 0.28 12.87 -10.93
N GLY A 119 0.41 12.56 -12.22
CA GLY A 119 -0.66 12.76 -13.20
C GLY A 119 -1.92 11.99 -12.87
N LEU A 120 -1.79 10.77 -12.33
CA LEU A 120 -2.93 9.95 -11.92
C LEU A 120 -3.66 10.51 -10.68
N TYR A 121 -2.95 11.18 -9.76
CA TYR A 121 -3.52 11.57 -8.46
C TYR A 121 -3.64 13.08 -8.26
N ILE A 122 -3.08 13.92 -9.13
CA ILE A 122 -3.07 15.38 -8.96
C ILE A 122 -4.47 15.97 -8.86
N HIS A 123 -5.42 15.38 -9.55
CA HIS A 123 -6.81 15.81 -9.53
C HIS A 123 -7.45 15.65 -8.13
N ASN A 124 -7.10 14.60 -7.37
CA ASN A 124 -7.58 14.44 -5.99
C ASN A 124 -7.08 15.60 -5.11
N PHE A 125 -5.79 15.97 -5.23
CA PHE A 125 -5.24 17.11 -4.50
C PHE A 125 -5.97 18.43 -4.83
N ILE A 126 -6.32 18.64 -6.10
CA ILE A 126 -7.09 19.82 -6.51
C ILE A 126 -8.46 19.82 -5.85
N PHE A 127 -9.21 18.70 -5.86
CA PHE A 127 -10.52 18.62 -5.24
C PHE A 127 -10.49 18.80 -3.71
N TRP A 128 -9.43 18.37 -3.05
CA TRP A 128 -9.24 18.59 -1.60
C TRP A 128 -9.00 20.07 -1.24
N THR A 129 -8.69 20.92 -2.21
CA THR A 129 -8.57 22.39 -1.99
C THR A 129 -9.86 23.15 -2.28
N THR A 130 -10.88 22.49 -2.87
CA THR A 130 -12.17 23.11 -3.20
C THR A 130 -13.14 23.10 -2.01
N ASP A 131 -14.28 23.78 -2.17
CA ASP A 131 -15.36 23.81 -1.17
C ASP A 131 -16.08 22.46 -0.99
N LEU A 132 -15.83 21.50 -1.88
CA LEU A 132 -16.36 20.12 -1.80
C LEU A 132 -15.66 19.24 -0.75
N LYS A 133 -14.61 19.77 -0.13
CA LYS A 133 -13.85 19.06 0.89
C LYS A 133 -14.65 18.87 2.17
N MET A 134 -14.50 17.70 2.76
CA MET A 134 -14.93 17.38 4.11
C MET A 134 -13.72 17.01 4.97
N THR A 135 -13.80 17.28 6.27
CA THR A 135 -12.75 16.93 7.22
C THR A 135 -13.25 15.90 8.20
N VAL A 136 -12.52 14.81 8.36
CA VAL A 136 -12.76 13.79 9.39
C VAL A 136 -11.85 14.04 10.57
N ALA A 137 -12.44 14.10 11.77
CA ALA A 137 -11.75 14.32 13.04
C ALA A 137 -10.78 15.53 13.00
N HIS A 138 -11.15 16.59 12.26
CA HIS A 138 -10.32 17.80 12.05
C HIS A 138 -8.90 17.54 11.52
N THR A 139 -8.64 16.37 10.95
CA THR A 139 -7.29 15.95 10.53
C THR A 139 -7.23 15.55 9.06
N PHE A 140 -8.08 14.62 8.64
CA PHE A 140 -8.06 14.12 7.27
C PHE A 140 -9.04 14.86 6.38
N VAL A 141 -8.54 15.34 5.22
CA VAL A 141 -9.34 16.02 4.20
C VAL A 141 -9.67 15.02 3.10
N TYR A 142 -10.91 15.00 2.67
CA TYR A 142 -11.38 14.17 1.56
C TYR A 142 -12.56 14.85 0.84
N ALA A 143 -12.82 14.46 -0.40
CA ALA A 143 -13.96 14.91 -1.20
C ALA A 143 -14.86 13.69 -1.52
N PRO A 144 -15.88 13.38 -0.70
CA PRO A 144 -16.56 12.07 -0.72
C PRO A 144 -17.12 11.69 -2.10
N ALA A 145 -17.78 12.62 -2.78
CA ALA A 145 -18.37 12.34 -4.08
C ALA A 145 -17.32 12.03 -5.16
N TYR A 146 -16.19 12.74 -5.11
CA TYR A 146 -15.12 12.58 -6.09
C TYR A 146 -14.20 11.39 -5.77
N ASP A 147 -13.80 11.26 -4.51
CA ASP A 147 -12.89 10.18 -4.07
C ASP A 147 -13.57 8.80 -4.23
N MET A 148 -14.89 8.73 -4.04
CA MET A 148 -15.65 7.49 -4.29
C MET A 148 -15.66 7.11 -5.77
N ALA A 149 -15.91 8.07 -6.67
CA ALA A 149 -15.87 7.84 -8.11
C ALA A 149 -14.47 7.42 -8.58
N THR A 150 -13.44 8.09 -8.08
CA THR A 150 -12.03 7.76 -8.36
C THR A 150 -11.67 6.37 -7.85
N CYS A 151 -12.12 6.00 -6.66
CA CYS A 151 -11.91 4.66 -6.10
C CYS A 151 -12.51 3.57 -6.99
N LEU A 152 -13.75 3.76 -7.45
CA LEU A 152 -14.40 2.82 -8.38
C LEU A 152 -13.66 2.72 -9.72
N ALA A 153 -13.22 3.84 -10.28
CA ALA A 153 -12.43 3.87 -11.50
C ALA A 153 -11.08 3.14 -11.33
N MET A 154 -10.45 3.28 -10.16
CA MET A 154 -9.21 2.57 -9.84
C MET A 154 -9.40 1.06 -9.73
N PHE A 155 -10.51 0.58 -9.16
CA PHE A 155 -10.81 -0.85 -9.15
C PHE A 155 -10.93 -1.43 -10.56
N THR A 156 -11.56 -0.71 -11.48
CA THR A 156 -11.66 -1.13 -12.88
C THR A 156 -10.27 -1.18 -13.54
N ASN A 157 -9.45 -0.16 -13.32
CA ASN A 157 -8.08 -0.09 -13.84
C ASN A 157 -7.19 -1.19 -13.24
N LEU A 158 -7.30 -1.44 -11.92
CA LEU A 158 -6.56 -2.50 -11.25
C LEU A 158 -6.90 -3.87 -11.83
N SER A 159 -8.17 -4.15 -12.05
CA SER A 159 -8.64 -5.41 -12.65
C SER A 159 -8.06 -5.62 -14.05
N SER A 160 -8.09 -4.57 -14.88
CA SER A 160 -7.49 -4.59 -16.22
C SER A 160 -5.97 -4.83 -16.17
N THR A 161 -5.28 -4.17 -15.24
CA THR A 161 -3.84 -4.31 -15.04
C THR A 161 -3.46 -5.73 -14.59
N ILE A 162 -4.22 -6.33 -13.67
CA ILE A 162 -3.99 -7.71 -13.21
C ILE A 162 -4.15 -8.70 -14.36
N ILE A 163 -5.20 -8.54 -15.19
CA ILE A 163 -5.42 -9.40 -16.35
C ILE A 163 -4.27 -9.23 -17.35
N PHE A 164 -3.85 -8.00 -17.62
CA PHE A 164 -2.74 -7.71 -18.53
C PHE A 164 -1.43 -8.36 -18.03
N ILE A 165 -1.05 -8.14 -16.77
CA ILE A 165 0.17 -8.70 -16.19
C ILE A 165 0.13 -10.22 -16.20
N SER A 166 -0.97 -10.84 -15.77
CA SER A 166 -1.08 -12.32 -15.74
C SER A 166 -1.04 -12.94 -17.13
N ARG A 167 -1.62 -12.29 -18.14
CA ARG A 167 -1.65 -12.84 -19.51
C ARG A 167 -0.35 -12.56 -20.27
N VAL A 168 0.12 -11.33 -20.22
CA VAL A 168 1.29 -10.90 -21.01
C VAL A 168 2.59 -11.35 -20.38
N GLU A 169 2.77 -11.11 -19.09
CA GLU A 169 4.06 -11.38 -18.42
C GLU A 169 4.36 -12.88 -18.32
N MET A 170 3.35 -13.70 -17.99
CA MET A 170 3.55 -15.16 -17.93
C MET A 170 3.78 -15.77 -19.32
N HIS A 171 2.98 -15.42 -20.34
CA HIS A 171 3.15 -15.96 -21.69
C HIS A 171 4.39 -15.44 -22.40
N PHE A 172 4.76 -14.17 -22.17
CA PHE A 172 5.97 -13.61 -22.75
C PHE A 172 7.21 -14.28 -22.19
N HIS A 173 7.25 -14.55 -20.90
CA HIS A 173 8.39 -15.23 -20.28
C HIS A 173 8.55 -16.67 -20.78
N GLU A 174 7.47 -17.40 -20.97
CA GLU A 174 7.51 -18.76 -21.53
C GLU A 174 7.99 -18.77 -22.98
N ARG A 175 7.50 -17.86 -23.81
CA ARG A 175 7.95 -17.74 -25.20
C ARG A 175 9.38 -17.27 -25.35
N TYR A 176 9.81 -16.33 -24.52
CA TYR A 176 11.18 -15.83 -24.54
C TYR A 176 12.21 -16.90 -24.11
N LYS A 177 11.83 -17.84 -23.24
CA LYS A 177 12.67 -18.98 -22.89
C LYS A 177 12.75 -20.05 -23.99
N ALA A 178 11.77 -20.09 -24.88
CA ALA A 178 11.71 -21.06 -25.98
C ALA A 178 12.49 -20.62 -27.24
N TYR A 179 12.94 -19.36 -27.26
CA TYR A 179 13.87 -18.80 -28.26
C TYR A 179 15.29 -18.77 -27.72
#